data_89438e6094fd6c6ecbee3eb669806a8d
#
_entry.id   89438e6094fd6c6ecbee3eb669806a8d
#
_cell.length_a   1.000
_cell.length_b   1.000
_cell.length_c   1.000
_cell.angle_alpha   90.00
_cell.angle_beta   90.00
_cell.angle_gamma   90.00
#
_symmetry.space_group_name_H-M   'P 1'
#
loop_
_entity.id
_entity.type
_entity.pdbx_description
1 polymer ?
#
loop_
_entity_poly.entity_id
_entity_poly.type
_entity_poly.pdbx_seq_one_letter_code
_entity_poly.pdbx_strand_id
1 'polypeptide(L)'
;VPHVLVLNASYEPLGVVSMRRALILVLNHKAVSLEDSGVTLHSATSALPAPSVVRLTRFVRVPFCGPVPLTRRALFARDHGRCVYCGAAATSVDHVIPRSRGGQHRWDNVVAACRRCNHTKADRHLTELGWRMKRPPAPPTGLAWRIIGTGIKDPRWRPYLEPYGGTDQLRAPQWGEYEHHDHTEAAHPVPLGRAHAGHSAPVRRGEHPEPLSA
;
A
#
# COMPACT_ATOMS: atom_id res chain seq x y z
N VAL A 1 -13.90 15.32 4.98
CA VAL A 1 -14.39 15.46 6.38
C VAL A 1 -13.22 15.16 7.29
N PRO A 2 -12.87 16.02 8.25
CA PRO A 2 -11.79 15.76 9.18
C PRO A 2 -12.09 14.52 10.04
N HIS A 3 -11.04 13.76 10.30
CA HIS A 3 -11.09 12.50 11.04
C HIS A 3 -10.33 12.62 12.36
N VAL A 4 -10.71 11.83 13.34
CA VAL A 4 -10.18 11.84 14.70
C VAL A 4 -9.75 10.45 15.10
N LEU A 5 -8.55 10.32 15.66
CA LEU A 5 -8.07 9.08 16.24
C LEU A 5 -8.78 8.82 17.58
N VAL A 6 -9.29 7.61 17.75
CA VAL A 6 -9.88 7.16 19.02
C VAL A 6 -8.97 6.16 19.68
N LEU A 7 -8.59 6.45 20.91
CA LEU A 7 -7.84 5.56 21.78
C LEU A 7 -8.76 4.94 22.84
N ASN A 8 -8.43 3.76 23.28
CA ASN A 8 -9.01 3.14 24.46
C ASN A 8 -8.58 3.87 25.75
N ALA A 9 -9.20 3.58 26.87
CA ALA A 9 -8.76 4.07 28.18
C ALA A 9 -7.31 3.66 28.50
N SER A 10 -6.83 2.55 27.95
CA SER A 10 -5.45 2.04 28.00
C SER A 10 -4.48 2.70 27.01
N TYR A 11 -4.91 3.72 26.25
CA TYR A 11 -4.17 4.37 25.14
C TYR A 11 -3.97 3.49 23.90
N GLU A 12 -4.53 2.29 23.84
CA GLU A 12 -4.51 1.46 22.66
C GLU A 12 -5.32 2.09 21.50
N PRO A 13 -4.79 2.14 20.28
CA PRO A 13 -5.50 2.70 19.15
C PRO A 13 -6.69 1.80 18.76
N LEU A 14 -7.89 2.34 18.81
CA LEU A 14 -9.11 1.63 18.46
C LEU A 14 -9.50 1.81 17.00
N GLY A 15 -9.38 3.01 16.48
CA GLY A 15 -9.78 3.32 15.12
C GLY A 15 -9.89 4.81 14.85
N VAL A 16 -10.47 5.13 13.70
CA VAL A 16 -10.66 6.51 13.24
C VAL A 16 -12.15 6.75 13.04
N VAL A 17 -12.62 7.88 13.54
CA VAL A 17 -14.02 8.30 13.43
C VAL A 17 -14.11 9.68 12.77
N SER A 18 -15.30 10.04 12.32
CA SER A 18 -15.57 11.39 11.86
C SER A 18 -15.50 12.39 13.03
N MET A 19 -15.17 13.65 12.74
CA MET A 19 -15.16 14.75 13.70
C MET A 19 -16.49 14.82 14.50
N ARG A 20 -17.62 14.72 13.80
CA ARG A 20 -18.94 14.73 14.43
C ARG A 20 -19.08 13.65 15.50
N ARG A 21 -18.61 12.43 15.21
CA ARG A 21 -18.69 11.32 16.18
C ARG A 21 -17.77 11.55 17.37
N ALA A 22 -16.57 12.07 17.15
CA ALA A 22 -15.64 12.40 18.22
C ALA A 22 -16.21 13.46 19.16
N LEU A 23 -16.80 14.52 18.61
CA LEU A 23 -17.45 15.58 19.40
C LEU A 23 -18.59 15.04 20.25
N ILE A 24 -19.43 14.16 19.69
CA ILE A 24 -20.51 13.50 20.46
C ILE A 24 -19.94 12.71 21.65
N LEU A 25 -18.79 12.03 21.46
CA LEU A 25 -18.14 11.30 22.56
C LEU A 25 -17.62 12.24 23.63
N VAL A 26 -17.00 13.36 23.24
CA VAL A 26 -16.44 14.35 24.18
C VAL A 26 -17.57 15.08 24.95
N LEU A 27 -18.57 15.58 24.25
CA LEU A 27 -19.69 16.29 24.85
C LEU A 27 -20.52 15.42 25.81
N ASN A 28 -20.60 14.10 25.54
CA ASN A 28 -21.24 13.16 26.44
C ASN A 28 -20.32 12.59 27.53
N HIS A 29 -19.13 13.17 27.74
CA HIS A 29 -18.14 12.72 28.71
C HIS A 29 -17.69 11.25 28.56
N LYS A 30 -17.88 10.67 27.37
CA LYS A 30 -17.44 9.31 27.02
C LYS A 30 -16.00 9.26 26.52
N ALA A 31 -15.46 10.42 26.15
CA ALA A 31 -14.05 10.59 25.76
C ALA A 31 -13.52 11.95 26.23
N VAL A 32 -12.20 12.04 26.34
CA VAL A 32 -11.47 13.29 26.57
C VAL A 32 -10.62 13.61 25.35
N SER A 33 -10.51 14.90 24.97
CA SER A 33 -9.57 15.34 23.95
C SER A 33 -8.16 15.27 24.52
N LEU A 34 -7.24 14.68 23.76
CA LEU A 34 -5.81 14.65 24.07
C LEU A 34 -5.02 15.60 23.19
N GLU A 35 -5.40 15.72 21.92
CA GLU A 35 -4.78 16.58 20.94
C GLU A 35 -5.84 17.34 20.16
N ASP A 36 -5.61 18.61 19.95
CA ASP A 36 -6.49 19.46 19.18
C ASP A 36 -6.00 19.59 17.72
N SER A 37 -6.94 19.73 16.81
CA SER A 37 -6.63 19.86 15.38
C SER A 37 -6.11 21.26 15.00
N GLY A 38 -6.13 22.20 15.92
CA GLY A 38 -5.85 23.63 15.67
C GLY A 38 -7.05 24.40 15.07
N VAL A 39 -8.19 23.73 14.92
CA VAL A 39 -9.44 24.35 14.41
C VAL A 39 -10.40 24.52 15.58
N THR A 40 -11.01 25.69 15.68
CA THR A 40 -12.10 25.95 16.63
C THR A 40 -13.44 25.83 15.92
N LEU A 41 -14.33 25.05 16.50
CA LEU A 41 -15.69 24.89 16.06
C LEU A 41 -16.59 25.85 16.85
N HIS A 42 -17.38 26.61 16.16
CA HIS A 42 -18.29 27.57 16.77
C HIS A 42 -19.74 27.06 16.70
N SER A 43 -20.47 27.19 17.79
CA SER A 43 -21.92 27.09 17.85
C SER A 43 -22.54 28.43 18.18
N ALA A 44 -23.85 28.51 18.25
CA ALA A 44 -24.53 29.76 18.62
C ALA A 44 -24.14 30.29 20.00
N THR A 45 -23.73 29.43 20.93
CA THR A 45 -23.49 29.78 22.34
C THR A 45 -22.10 29.41 22.86
N SER A 46 -21.30 28.70 22.07
CA SER A 46 -20.00 28.20 22.54
C SER A 46 -18.99 27.99 21.41
N ALA A 47 -17.72 28.03 21.77
CA ALA A 47 -16.60 27.66 20.90
C ALA A 47 -15.88 26.48 21.53
N LEU A 48 -15.60 25.45 20.73
CA LEU A 48 -14.95 24.21 21.15
C LEU A 48 -13.77 23.88 20.23
N PRO A 49 -12.57 23.61 20.78
CA PRO A 49 -11.47 23.13 19.95
C PRO A 49 -11.82 21.78 19.33
N ALA A 50 -11.57 21.65 18.04
CA ALA A 50 -11.83 20.41 17.32
C ALA A 50 -10.75 19.37 17.65
N PRO A 51 -11.08 18.22 18.22
CA PRO A 51 -10.10 17.22 18.59
C PRO A 51 -9.44 16.55 17.36
N SER A 52 -8.16 16.24 17.46
CA SER A 52 -7.46 15.33 16.52
C SER A 52 -7.32 13.93 17.10
N VAL A 53 -7.13 13.84 18.43
CA VAL A 53 -7.04 12.56 19.16
C VAL A 53 -7.97 12.62 20.37
N VAL A 54 -8.78 11.59 20.56
CA VAL A 54 -9.62 11.43 21.75
C VAL A 54 -9.36 10.07 22.41
N ARG A 55 -9.38 10.03 23.73
CA ARG A 55 -9.27 8.82 24.53
C ARG A 55 -10.59 8.53 25.24
N LEU A 56 -11.06 7.30 25.17
CA LEU A 56 -12.25 6.88 25.90
C LEU A 56 -12.04 6.96 27.43
N THR A 57 -13.08 7.35 28.16
CA THR A 57 -13.07 7.40 29.63
C THR A 57 -13.21 6.02 30.27
N ARG A 58 -13.75 5.06 29.53
CA ARG A 58 -13.91 3.66 29.97
C ARG A 58 -13.21 2.73 29.02
N PHE A 59 -12.64 1.65 29.54
CA PHE A 59 -12.05 0.58 28.72
C PHE A 59 -13.13 -0.14 27.92
N VAL A 60 -12.87 -0.33 26.64
CA VAL A 60 -13.71 -1.11 25.73
C VAL A 60 -12.90 -2.31 25.26
N ARG A 61 -13.43 -3.51 25.56
CA ARG A 61 -12.85 -4.73 25.03
C ARG A 61 -13.14 -4.81 23.53
N VAL A 62 -12.08 -4.71 22.72
CA VAL A 62 -12.20 -4.92 21.27
C VAL A 62 -12.16 -6.41 21.01
N PRO A 63 -13.18 -6.99 20.35
CA PRO A 63 -13.13 -8.39 19.94
C PRO A 63 -11.90 -8.61 19.06
N PHE A 64 -11.39 -9.85 19.06
CA PHE A 64 -10.25 -10.21 18.20
C PHE A 64 -10.52 -9.74 16.77
N CYS A 65 -9.70 -8.86 16.37
CA CYS A 65 -9.76 -8.31 15.03
C CYS A 65 -8.89 -9.17 14.12
N GLY A 66 -9.47 -9.83 13.13
CA GLY A 66 -8.77 -10.61 12.12
C GLY A 66 -7.58 -9.88 11.43
N PRO A 67 -6.87 -10.52 10.54
CA PRO A 67 -5.73 -9.93 9.85
C PRO A 67 -6.10 -8.64 9.12
N VAL A 68 -5.12 -7.77 8.90
CA VAL A 68 -5.31 -6.54 8.12
C VAL A 68 -5.81 -6.91 6.72
N PRO A 69 -6.94 -6.35 6.25
CA PRO A 69 -7.42 -6.63 4.91
C PRO A 69 -6.41 -6.21 3.85
N LEU A 70 -6.20 -7.09 2.85
CA LEU A 70 -5.34 -6.78 1.72
C LEU A 70 -6.06 -5.81 0.78
N THR A 71 -5.78 -4.53 0.94
CA THR A 71 -6.26 -3.48 0.06
C THR A 71 -5.08 -2.82 -0.66
N ARG A 72 -5.34 -2.24 -1.84
CA ARG A 72 -4.30 -1.47 -2.57
C ARG A 72 -3.67 -0.41 -1.67
N ARG A 73 -4.47 0.31 -0.90
CA ARG A 73 -4.01 1.36 0.02
C ARG A 73 -3.10 0.80 1.11
N ALA A 74 -3.52 -0.28 1.76
CA ALA A 74 -2.73 -0.93 2.80
C ALA A 74 -1.42 -1.52 2.25
N LEU A 75 -1.45 -2.09 1.03
CA LEU A 75 -0.28 -2.58 0.34
C LEU A 75 0.73 -1.46 0.05
N PHE A 76 0.26 -0.35 -0.52
CA PHE A 76 1.13 0.80 -0.80
C PHE A 76 1.65 1.45 0.49
N ALA A 77 0.87 1.43 1.56
CA ALA A 77 1.34 1.84 2.87
C ALA A 77 2.46 0.92 3.36
N ARG A 78 2.31 -0.40 3.30
CA ARG A 78 3.34 -1.37 3.72
C ARG A 78 4.66 -1.15 2.97
N ASP A 79 4.60 -0.91 1.68
CA ASP A 79 5.75 -0.76 0.80
C ASP A 79 6.19 0.71 0.65
N HIS A 80 5.74 1.60 1.55
CA HIS A 80 6.11 3.04 1.60
C HIS A 80 5.83 3.80 0.29
N GLY A 81 4.89 3.34 -0.54
CA GLY A 81 4.63 3.90 -1.86
C GLY A 81 5.79 3.70 -2.85
N ARG A 82 6.74 2.81 -2.54
CA ARG A 82 7.91 2.54 -3.35
C ARG A 82 7.82 1.19 -4.04
N CYS A 83 8.38 1.11 -5.22
CA CYS A 83 8.56 -0.13 -5.95
C CYS A 83 9.56 -1.02 -5.21
N VAL A 84 9.16 -2.23 -4.84
CA VAL A 84 10.02 -3.17 -4.10
C VAL A 84 11.23 -3.64 -4.92
N TYR A 85 11.16 -3.51 -6.26
CA TYR A 85 12.21 -3.94 -7.17
C TYR A 85 13.29 -2.88 -7.41
N CYS A 86 12.90 -1.62 -7.62
CA CYS A 86 13.83 -0.55 -7.99
C CYS A 86 13.80 0.69 -7.08
N GLY A 87 12.88 0.75 -6.11
CA GLY A 87 12.75 1.89 -5.20
C GLY A 87 12.03 3.12 -5.78
N ALA A 88 11.72 3.17 -7.06
CA ALA A 88 10.96 4.27 -7.66
C ALA A 88 9.52 4.36 -7.10
N ALA A 89 8.81 5.45 -7.35
CA ALA A 89 7.41 5.58 -6.95
C ALA A 89 6.57 4.42 -7.50
N ALA A 90 5.83 3.75 -6.62
CA ALA A 90 4.97 2.64 -7.01
C ALA A 90 3.63 3.17 -7.54
N THR A 91 3.15 2.58 -8.63
CA THR A 91 1.89 2.94 -9.28
C THR A 91 1.00 1.73 -9.58
N SER A 92 1.51 0.52 -9.38
CA SER A 92 0.82 -0.74 -9.67
C SER A 92 1.02 -1.75 -8.55
N VAL A 93 0.19 -2.79 -8.56
CA VAL A 93 0.32 -3.98 -7.71
C VAL A 93 0.85 -5.10 -8.58
N ASP A 94 1.87 -5.80 -8.10
CA ASP A 94 2.41 -6.98 -8.76
C ASP A 94 2.31 -8.22 -7.86
N HIS A 95 2.21 -9.39 -8.49
CA HIS A 95 2.28 -10.69 -7.83
C HIS A 95 3.67 -11.26 -8.01
N VAL A 96 4.41 -11.46 -6.92
CA VAL A 96 5.79 -12.01 -6.95
C VAL A 96 5.82 -13.32 -7.71
N ILE A 97 4.94 -14.26 -7.34
CA ILE A 97 4.60 -15.43 -8.16
C ILE A 97 3.40 -15.02 -9.02
N PRO A 98 3.54 -15.01 -10.35
CA PRO A 98 2.45 -14.59 -11.24
C PRO A 98 1.18 -15.42 -11.05
N ARG A 99 0.02 -14.80 -11.22
CA ARG A 99 -1.27 -15.51 -11.12
C ARG A 99 -1.40 -16.63 -12.15
N SER A 100 -0.88 -16.43 -13.34
CA SER A 100 -0.80 -17.45 -14.41
C SER A 100 0.02 -18.68 -14.01
N ARG A 101 0.89 -18.53 -12.98
CA ARG A 101 1.74 -19.60 -12.45
C ARG A 101 1.32 -20.04 -11.04
N GLY A 102 0.04 -19.85 -10.68
CA GLY A 102 -0.53 -20.30 -9.42
C GLY A 102 -0.35 -19.32 -8.24
N GLY A 103 0.19 -18.13 -8.47
CA GLY A 103 0.35 -17.11 -7.42
C GLY A 103 -0.99 -16.60 -6.89
N GLN A 104 -1.18 -16.65 -5.57
CA GLN A 104 -2.39 -16.20 -4.91
C GLN A 104 -2.36 -14.70 -4.59
N HIS A 105 -3.55 -14.09 -4.48
CA HIS A 105 -3.68 -12.70 -4.04
C HIS A 105 -3.63 -12.61 -2.51
N ARG A 106 -2.44 -12.71 -1.95
CA ARG A 106 -2.17 -12.72 -0.51
C ARG A 106 -1.03 -11.78 -0.15
N TRP A 107 -0.95 -11.41 1.13
CA TRP A 107 0.08 -10.51 1.64
C TRP A 107 1.52 -10.98 1.38
N ASP A 108 1.73 -12.28 1.38
CA ASP A 108 3.03 -12.94 1.14
C ASP A 108 3.39 -13.06 -0.35
N ASN A 109 2.48 -12.66 -1.25
CA ASN A 109 2.70 -12.74 -2.69
C ASN A 109 2.47 -11.44 -3.45
N VAL A 110 1.91 -10.40 -2.82
CA VAL A 110 1.66 -9.13 -3.51
C VAL A 110 2.58 -8.01 -3.01
N VAL A 111 3.00 -7.16 -3.94
CA VAL A 111 3.94 -6.07 -3.70
C VAL A 111 3.55 -4.82 -4.48
N ALA A 112 3.97 -3.65 -3.97
CA ALA A 112 3.88 -2.41 -4.72
C ALA A 112 5.01 -2.34 -5.75
N ALA A 113 4.67 -2.02 -6.99
CA ALA A 113 5.63 -1.93 -8.09
C ALA A 113 5.42 -0.67 -8.93
N CYS A 114 6.46 -0.14 -9.53
CA CYS A 114 6.31 0.85 -10.59
C CYS A 114 5.85 0.18 -11.89
N ARG A 115 5.24 0.95 -12.79
CA ARG A 115 4.72 0.44 -14.06
C ARG A 115 5.81 -0.25 -14.89
N ARG A 116 7.02 0.34 -14.93
CA ARG A 116 8.15 -0.20 -15.68
C ARG A 116 8.54 -1.61 -15.18
N CYS A 117 8.82 -1.75 -13.87
CA CYS A 117 9.20 -3.05 -13.30
C CYS A 117 8.07 -4.09 -13.46
N ASN A 118 6.82 -3.71 -13.21
CA ASN A 118 5.69 -4.61 -13.34
C ASN A 118 5.53 -5.10 -14.79
N HIS A 119 5.66 -4.20 -15.76
CA HIS A 119 5.61 -4.56 -17.18
C HIS A 119 6.80 -5.43 -17.62
N THR A 120 8.02 -5.07 -17.18
CA THR A 120 9.22 -5.88 -17.46
C THR A 120 9.12 -7.26 -16.85
N LYS A 121 8.58 -7.39 -15.64
CA LYS A 121 8.42 -8.69 -15.00
C LYS A 121 7.38 -9.56 -15.70
N ALA A 122 6.25 -8.97 -16.07
CA ALA A 122 5.13 -9.70 -16.70
C ALA A 122 4.78 -10.98 -15.89
N ASP A 123 4.74 -12.14 -16.55
CA ASP A 123 4.42 -13.44 -15.95
C ASP A 123 5.67 -14.28 -15.58
N ARG A 124 6.85 -13.64 -15.50
CA ARG A 124 8.10 -14.32 -15.16
C ARG A 124 8.34 -14.37 -13.66
N HIS A 125 8.99 -15.42 -13.18
CA HIS A 125 9.54 -15.48 -11.83
C HIS A 125 10.73 -14.52 -11.68
N LEU A 126 11.01 -14.08 -10.46
CA LEU A 126 12.16 -13.20 -10.19
C LEU A 126 13.48 -13.87 -10.53
N THR A 127 13.58 -15.18 -10.36
CA THR A 127 14.76 -15.99 -10.71
C THR A 127 15.06 -15.96 -12.21
N GLU A 128 14.03 -15.98 -13.05
CA GLU A 128 14.17 -15.91 -14.51
C GLU A 128 14.69 -14.55 -14.99
N LEU A 129 14.54 -13.53 -14.14
CA LEU A 129 15.01 -12.16 -14.39
C LEU A 129 16.34 -11.85 -13.69
N GLY A 130 16.85 -12.76 -12.86
CA GLY A 130 17.98 -12.48 -11.98
C GLY A 130 17.65 -11.45 -10.90
N TRP A 131 16.36 -11.17 -10.65
CA TRP A 131 15.95 -10.17 -9.66
C TRP A 131 15.92 -10.78 -8.26
N ARG A 132 16.32 -9.96 -7.29
CA ARG A 132 16.22 -10.30 -5.87
C ARG A 132 15.49 -9.20 -5.12
N MET A 133 14.62 -9.59 -4.21
CA MET A 133 13.98 -8.67 -3.28
C MET A 133 14.83 -8.54 -2.01
N LYS A 134 14.91 -7.33 -1.47
CA LYS A 134 15.60 -7.08 -0.19
C LYS A 134 14.93 -7.82 0.98
N ARG A 135 13.59 -7.93 0.94
CA ARG A 135 12.78 -8.63 1.95
C ARG A 135 11.62 -9.35 1.25
N PRO A 136 11.29 -10.57 1.66
CA PRO A 136 10.07 -11.23 1.19
C PRO A 136 8.84 -10.45 1.66
N PRO A 137 7.77 -10.40 0.87
CA PRO A 137 6.54 -9.76 1.30
C PRO A 137 5.89 -10.54 2.45
N ALA A 138 5.40 -9.82 3.44
CA ALA A 138 4.72 -10.39 4.60
C ALA A 138 3.49 -9.54 4.95
N PRO A 139 2.51 -10.10 5.69
CA PRO A 139 1.41 -9.31 6.19
C PRO A 139 1.92 -8.26 7.18
N PRO A 140 1.34 -7.06 7.18
CA PRO A 140 1.67 -6.06 8.18
C PRO A 140 1.17 -6.50 9.56
N THR A 141 1.96 -6.23 10.60
CA THR A 141 1.67 -6.58 11.98
C THR A 141 1.48 -5.34 12.85
N GLY A 142 0.72 -5.48 13.94
CA GLY A 142 0.45 -4.40 14.90
C GLY A 142 -0.91 -3.72 14.74
N LEU A 143 -1.43 -3.17 15.85
CA LEU A 143 -2.75 -2.54 15.90
C LEU A 143 -2.85 -1.26 15.06
N ALA A 144 -1.75 -0.50 14.98
CA ALA A 144 -1.68 0.75 14.21
C ALA A 144 -1.94 0.55 12.71
N TRP A 145 -1.66 -0.64 12.16
CA TRP A 145 -1.85 -0.92 10.74
C TRP A 145 -3.28 -0.80 10.24
N ARG A 146 -4.27 -1.01 11.10
CA ARG A 146 -5.67 -0.81 10.75
C ARG A 146 -5.99 0.65 10.49
N ILE A 147 -5.37 1.53 11.26
CA ILE A 147 -5.52 2.99 11.13
C ILE A 147 -4.73 3.47 9.92
N ILE A 148 -3.50 3.03 9.78
CA ILE A 148 -2.62 3.36 8.64
C ILE A 148 -3.22 2.89 7.31
N GLY A 149 -3.82 1.70 7.31
CA GLY A 149 -4.50 1.13 6.14
C GLY A 149 -5.71 1.94 5.65
N THR A 150 -6.29 2.83 6.48
CA THR A 150 -7.32 3.77 6.03
C THR A 150 -6.78 4.87 5.11
N GLY A 151 -5.45 5.09 5.13
CA GLY A 151 -4.76 6.13 4.37
C GLY A 151 -4.95 7.54 4.90
N ILE A 152 -5.61 7.70 6.05
CA ILE A 152 -5.75 8.97 6.73
C ILE A 152 -4.45 9.20 7.51
N LYS A 153 -3.80 10.33 7.26
CA LYS A 153 -2.52 10.69 7.86
C LYS A 153 -2.67 12.03 8.56
N ASP A 154 -2.63 12.01 9.89
CA ASP A 154 -2.46 13.20 10.71
C ASP A 154 -1.16 13.03 11.50
N PRO A 155 -0.16 13.93 11.35
CA PRO A 155 1.12 13.82 12.06
C PRO A 155 0.98 13.77 13.57
N ARG A 156 -0.07 14.35 14.13
CA ARG A 156 -0.38 14.38 15.56
C ARG A 156 -0.71 13.00 16.13
N TRP A 157 -1.11 12.05 15.27
CA TRP A 157 -1.41 10.68 15.70
C TRP A 157 -0.17 9.83 15.92
N ARG A 158 0.98 10.29 15.42
CA ARG A 158 2.23 9.53 15.45
C ARG A 158 2.63 9.05 16.85
N PRO A 159 2.68 9.90 17.89
CA PRO A 159 3.08 9.48 19.24
C PRO A 159 2.20 8.36 19.80
N TYR A 160 0.93 8.35 19.42
CA TYR A 160 -0.06 7.36 19.88
C TYR A 160 -0.05 6.05 19.08
N LEU A 161 0.47 6.07 17.88
CA LEU A 161 0.54 4.88 17.00
C LEU A 161 1.91 4.20 17.07
N GLU A 162 2.96 4.94 17.39
CA GLU A 162 4.34 4.45 17.41
C GLU A 162 4.55 3.21 18.29
N PRO A 163 4.01 3.11 19.50
CA PRO A 163 4.16 1.91 20.33
C PRO A 163 3.47 0.66 19.75
N TYR A 164 2.54 0.85 18.81
CA TYR A 164 1.70 -0.22 18.25
C TYR A 164 2.10 -0.63 16.82
N GLY A 165 3.25 -0.17 16.34
CA GLY A 165 3.85 -0.52 15.06
C GLY A 165 3.36 0.31 13.87
N GLY A 166 4.17 0.38 12.81
CA GLY A 166 3.76 1.00 11.55
C GLY A 166 4.04 2.50 11.42
N THR A 167 4.86 3.09 12.27
CA THR A 167 5.07 4.55 12.34
C THR A 167 5.92 5.14 11.24
N ASP A 168 6.78 4.37 10.58
CA ASP A 168 7.54 4.82 9.41
C ASP A 168 6.62 5.35 8.30
N GLN A 169 5.35 4.93 8.30
CA GLN A 169 4.31 5.36 7.36
C GLN A 169 3.77 6.76 7.65
N LEU A 170 3.89 7.23 8.90
CA LEU A 170 3.42 8.55 9.33
C LEU A 170 4.53 9.62 9.23
N ARG A 171 5.75 9.21 8.92
CA ARG A 171 6.77 10.16 8.51
C ARG A 171 6.29 10.86 7.24
N ALA A 172 6.26 12.19 7.28
CA ALA A 172 6.15 12.96 6.06
C ALA A 172 7.24 12.46 5.11
N PRO A 173 6.95 12.23 3.83
CA PRO A 173 8.02 11.95 2.88
C PRO A 173 8.99 13.13 2.97
N GLN A 174 10.22 12.85 3.38
CA GLN A 174 11.31 13.80 3.25
C GLN A 174 11.58 13.92 1.74
N TRP A 175 10.88 14.83 1.09
CA TRP A 175 11.02 15.14 -0.33
C TRP A 175 12.27 15.97 -0.61
N GLY A 176 13.27 15.98 0.30
CA GLY A 176 14.40 16.89 0.27
C GLY A 176 15.78 16.30 -0.01
N GLU A 177 15.97 14.98 0.06
CA GLU A 177 17.30 14.38 -0.10
C GLU A 177 17.30 13.15 -1.01
N TYR A 178 16.80 13.31 -2.22
CA TYR A 178 17.20 12.43 -3.30
C TYR A 178 18.06 13.27 -4.26
N GLU A 179 19.36 13.15 -4.10
CA GLU A 179 20.27 13.42 -5.18
C GLU A 179 19.71 12.72 -6.41
N HIS A 180 19.53 13.50 -7.46
CA HIS A 180 19.30 12.99 -8.79
C HIS A 180 20.50 12.12 -9.14
N HIS A 181 20.47 10.85 -8.76
CA HIS A 181 21.28 9.88 -9.46
C HIS A 181 20.69 9.83 -10.87
N ASP A 182 21.42 10.48 -11.73
CA ASP A 182 21.23 10.48 -13.16
C ASP A 182 21.05 9.03 -13.63
N HIS A 183 19.84 8.72 -14.12
CA HIS A 183 19.44 7.37 -14.50
C HIS A 183 20.11 6.90 -15.80
N THR A 184 21.21 7.50 -16.18
CA THR A 184 21.97 7.12 -17.37
C THR A 184 22.93 5.95 -17.16
N GLU A 185 23.20 5.50 -15.91
CA GLU A 185 24.22 4.46 -15.67
C GLU A 185 23.81 3.22 -14.86
N ALA A 186 22.54 3.00 -14.61
CA ALA A 186 22.05 1.72 -14.10
C ALA A 186 21.09 1.05 -15.10
N ALA A 187 21.47 1.05 -16.35
CA ALA A 187 20.96 0.11 -17.32
C ALA A 187 21.54 -1.27 -16.96
N HIS A 188 20.77 -2.11 -16.29
CA HIS A 188 21.07 -3.54 -16.35
C HIS A 188 21.15 -3.91 -17.83
N PRO A 189 22.28 -4.46 -18.31
CA PRO A 189 22.39 -4.85 -19.70
C PRO A 189 21.33 -5.91 -19.98
N VAL A 190 20.33 -5.55 -20.77
CA VAL A 190 19.45 -6.52 -21.40
C VAL A 190 20.35 -7.22 -22.44
N PRO A 191 20.63 -8.53 -22.32
CA PRO A 191 21.30 -9.24 -23.39
C PRO A 191 20.36 -9.21 -24.61
N LEU A 192 20.77 -8.48 -25.63
CA LEU A 192 20.15 -8.53 -26.95
C LEU A 192 20.25 -9.99 -27.44
N GLY A 193 19.14 -10.72 -27.36
CA GLY A 193 19.00 -12.02 -27.97
C GLY A 193 19.37 -11.90 -29.46
N ARG A 194 20.30 -12.73 -29.88
CA ARG A 194 20.74 -12.85 -31.28
C ARG A 194 19.51 -13.02 -32.16
N ALA A 195 19.38 -12.14 -33.14
CA ALA A 195 18.45 -12.31 -34.25
C ALA A 195 18.77 -13.64 -34.95
N HIS A 196 17.85 -14.58 -34.91
CA HIS A 196 17.91 -15.74 -35.76
C HIS A 196 17.65 -15.27 -37.19
N ALA A 197 18.70 -15.35 -37.99
CA ALA A 197 18.64 -15.18 -39.44
C ALA A 197 17.62 -16.14 -40.03
N GLY A 198 16.65 -15.57 -40.74
CA GLY A 198 15.63 -16.34 -41.43
C GLY A 198 16.24 -17.22 -42.55
N HIS A 199 15.95 -18.49 -42.46
CA HIS A 199 16.04 -19.40 -43.62
C HIS A 199 14.69 -19.39 -44.31
N SER A 200 14.64 -18.70 -45.43
CA SER A 200 13.54 -18.79 -46.43
C SER A 200 13.63 -20.12 -47.11
N ALA A 201 12.70 -21.03 -46.91
CA ALA A 201 12.50 -22.20 -47.74
C ALA A 201 11.45 -21.88 -48.81
N PRO A 202 11.62 -22.35 -50.06
CA PRO A 202 10.75 -21.99 -51.16
C PRO A 202 9.41 -22.72 -51.12
N VAL A 203 8.36 -21.97 -51.37
CA VAL A 203 6.98 -22.45 -51.53
C VAL A 203 6.90 -23.31 -52.81
N ARG A 204 6.64 -24.62 -52.66
CA ARG A 204 6.20 -25.49 -53.76
C ARG A 204 4.70 -25.31 -53.98
N ARG A 205 4.32 -24.86 -55.19
CA ARG A 205 2.96 -24.93 -55.70
C ARG A 205 2.66 -26.40 -56.01
N GLY A 206 1.63 -26.97 -55.43
CA GLY A 206 1.04 -28.27 -55.71
C GLY A 206 -0.46 -28.11 -55.88
N GLU A 207 -0.87 -28.21 -57.04
CA GLU A 207 -1.92 -28.86 -57.78
C GLU A 207 -3.22 -29.21 -57.01
N HIS A 208 -4.32 -28.68 -57.57
CA HIS A 208 -5.70 -29.05 -57.27
C HIS A 208 -6.00 -30.48 -57.77
N PRO A 209 -6.80 -31.26 -57.08
CA PRO A 209 -7.64 -32.25 -57.70
C PRO A 209 -9.10 -31.81 -57.77
N GLU A 210 -9.68 -32.09 -58.95
CA GLU A 210 -11.08 -31.89 -59.30
C GLU A 210 -12.04 -32.82 -58.52
N PRO A 211 -13.35 -32.55 -58.55
CA PRO A 211 -14.36 -33.32 -57.82
C PRO A 211 -14.87 -34.50 -58.65
N LEU A 212 -14.99 -35.67 -58.04
CA LEU A 212 -15.74 -36.79 -58.59
C LEU A 212 -17.18 -36.76 -58.05
N SER A 213 -18.10 -36.74 -59.06
CA SER A 213 -19.51 -36.99 -58.93
C SER A 213 -19.79 -38.48 -58.69
N ALA A 214 -20.69 -38.78 -57.76
CA ALA A 214 -21.81 -39.75 -57.88
C ALA A 214 -22.55 -39.81 -56.52
#